data_c92a756f0404b8eb4b466efc724a50b7
#
_entry.id   c92a756f0404b8eb4b466efc724a50b7
#
_cell.length_a   1.000
_cell.length_b   1.000
_cell.length_c   1.000
_cell.angle_alpha   90.00
_cell.angle_beta   90.00
_cell.angle_gamma   90.00
#
_symmetry.space_group_name_H-M   'P 1'
#
loop_
_entity.id
_entity.type
_entity.pdbx_description
1 polymer ?
#
loop_
_entity_poly.entity_id
_entity_poly.type
_entity_poly.pdbx_seq_one_letter_code
_entity_poly.pdbx_strand_id
1 'polypeptide(L)'
;MTHLGTPGRPTDSLTAKDVVAPMPATTTVPSGLRQATKPNAIAVGLIATLMVALSIAILPGPLRLFGGGLALLMLAIAVIDARRFIIPDSLSAASLALALANAAVQAPDAILPATLHALIRGVALALMLLAFRNGYAWLRGQEGIGLGDVKLAGIAGAWLDWSTMPILIELAAVAALATYLVRHLTRGQPMSATHRLPFGLFLAPAIWVCWLLEMALLTPN
;
A
#
# COMPACT_ATOMS: atom_id res chain seq x y z
N MET A 1 -73.62 34.30 37.95
CA MET A 1 -73.43 34.79 36.54
C MET A 1 -71.98 35.19 36.37
N THR A 2 -71.20 34.35 35.86
CA THR A 2 -69.71 34.48 35.75
C THR A 2 -69.30 34.28 34.33
N HIS A 3 -68.82 35.35 33.72
CA HIS A 3 -68.26 35.35 32.36
C HIS A 3 -66.88 34.68 32.34
N LEU A 4 -66.78 33.58 31.65
CA LEU A 4 -65.51 32.98 31.30
C LEU A 4 -64.94 33.62 30.03
N GLY A 5 -63.82 34.37 30.14
CA GLY A 5 -63.03 34.90 29.04
C GLY A 5 -62.07 33.82 28.57
N THR A 6 -62.12 33.52 27.29
CA THR A 6 -61.11 32.68 26.57
C THR A 6 -59.88 33.48 26.28
N PRO A 7 -58.67 32.96 26.58
CA PRO A 7 -57.44 33.63 26.14
C PRO A 7 -57.12 33.33 24.68
N GLY A 8 -56.94 34.38 23.91
CA GLY A 8 -56.56 34.33 22.50
C GLY A 8 -55.15 33.76 22.32
N ARG A 9 -55.05 32.90 21.33
CA ARG A 9 -53.84 32.25 20.84
C ARG A 9 -53.10 33.23 19.94
N PRO A 10 -51.87 33.62 20.19
CA PRO A 10 -51.08 34.36 19.22
C PRO A 10 -50.66 33.39 18.08
N THR A 11 -51.15 33.62 16.91
CA THR A 11 -50.64 33.03 15.66
C THR A 11 -49.41 33.81 15.22
N ASP A 12 -48.25 33.47 15.74
CA ASP A 12 -47.00 33.89 15.16
C ASP A 12 -46.75 33.14 13.87
N SER A 13 -47.04 33.79 12.77
CA SER A 13 -46.65 33.34 11.43
C SER A 13 -45.14 33.46 11.29
N LEU A 14 -44.41 32.40 11.64
CA LEU A 14 -43.01 32.27 11.27
C LEU A 14 -42.92 32.18 9.74
N THR A 15 -42.56 33.30 9.13
CA THR A 15 -42.25 33.34 7.69
C THR A 15 -40.98 32.54 7.44
N ALA A 16 -41.03 31.70 6.38
CA ALA A 16 -39.98 30.78 5.95
C ALA A 16 -38.62 31.45 5.61
N LYS A 17 -38.42 32.71 6.03
CA LYS A 17 -37.26 33.53 5.76
C LYS A 17 -36.24 33.56 6.90
N ASP A 18 -36.62 33.09 8.09
CA ASP A 18 -35.76 33.21 9.29
C ASP A 18 -34.97 31.94 9.66
N VAL A 19 -35.02 30.88 8.84
CA VAL A 19 -34.36 29.58 9.11
C VAL A 19 -33.07 29.37 8.31
N VAL A 20 -32.62 30.34 7.53
CA VAL A 20 -31.31 30.24 6.87
C VAL A 20 -30.29 31.01 7.70
N ALA A 21 -29.81 30.37 8.77
CA ALA A 21 -28.58 30.81 9.40
C ALA A 21 -27.45 30.75 8.35
N PRO A 22 -26.64 31.81 8.16
CA PRO A 22 -25.52 31.75 7.24
C PRO A 22 -24.57 30.66 7.71
N MET A 23 -24.29 29.67 6.83
CA MET A 23 -23.23 28.71 7.07
C MET A 23 -21.95 29.46 7.44
N PRO A 24 -21.25 29.03 8.50
CA PRO A 24 -19.96 29.66 8.84
C PRO A 24 -19.04 29.50 7.63
N ALA A 25 -18.59 30.66 7.13
CA ALA A 25 -17.66 30.78 6.03
C ALA A 25 -16.50 29.79 6.23
N THR A 26 -16.32 28.93 5.23
CA THR A 26 -15.08 28.21 4.90
C THR A 26 -14.07 28.15 6.04
N THR A 27 -14.10 27.03 6.77
CA THR A 27 -12.96 26.66 7.60
C THR A 27 -11.77 26.50 6.65
N THR A 28 -10.95 27.53 6.57
CA THR A 28 -9.66 27.47 5.88
C THR A 28 -8.86 26.37 6.55
N VAL A 29 -8.78 25.23 5.88
CA VAL A 29 -7.90 24.12 6.28
C VAL A 29 -6.50 24.71 6.36
N PRO A 30 -5.84 24.68 7.54
CA PRO A 30 -4.51 25.27 7.69
C PRO A 30 -3.58 24.67 6.63
N SER A 31 -2.96 25.51 5.84
CA SER A 31 -2.03 25.16 4.76
C SER A 31 -0.80 24.36 5.21
N GLY A 32 -0.59 24.23 6.51
CA GLY A 32 0.48 23.42 7.13
C GLY A 32 0.32 21.89 7.03
N LEU A 33 -0.88 21.38 6.72
CA LEU A 33 -1.12 19.91 6.64
C LEU A 33 -0.79 19.29 5.27
N ARG A 34 -0.40 20.09 4.28
CA ARG A 34 -0.05 19.61 2.93
C ARG A 34 1.45 19.38 2.69
N GLN A 35 2.29 19.45 3.69
CA GLN A 35 3.69 19.06 3.55
C GLN A 35 3.87 17.58 3.89
N ALA A 36 3.21 16.69 3.16
CA ALA A 36 3.79 15.38 2.90
C ALA A 36 5.16 15.65 2.27
N THR A 37 6.23 15.36 2.98
CA THR A 37 7.61 15.53 2.53
C THR A 37 7.73 14.87 1.16
N LYS A 38 7.79 15.68 0.09
CA LYS A 38 8.02 15.16 -1.26
C LYS A 38 9.35 14.42 -1.18
N PRO A 39 9.42 13.10 -1.43
CA PRO A 39 10.70 12.43 -1.46
C PRO A 39 11.57 13.15 -2.49
N ASN A 40 12.76 13.57 -2.08
CA ASN A 40 13.68 14.29 -2.95
C ASN A 40 13.95 13.39 -4.16
N ALA A 41 13.76 13.92 -5.37
CA ALA A 41 13.97 13.15 -6.60
C ALA A 41 15.38 12.53 -6.65
N ILE A 42 16.37 13.25 -6.09
CA ILE A 42 17.76 12.77 -5.96
C ILE A 42 17.81 11.53 -5.04
N ALA A 43 17.14 11.54 -3.89
CA ALA A 43 17.13 10.39 -2.99
C ALA A 43 16.47 9.17 -3.63
N VAL A 44 15.35 9.36 -4.33
CA VAL A 44 14.69 8.28 -5.07
C VAL A 44 15.59 7.74 -6.17
N GLY A 45 16.29 8.61 -6.92
CA GLY A 45 17.25 8.20 -7.93
C GLY A 45 18.43 7.40 -7.37
N LEU A 46 18.99 7.83 -6.24
CA LEU A 46 20.07 7.10 -5.56
C LEU A 46 19.61 5.72 -5.07
N ILE A 47 18.42 5.63 -4.49
CA ILE A 47 17.85 4.35 -4.05
C ILE A 47 17.62 3.43 -5.25
N ALA A 48 17.06 3.95 -6.37
CA ALA A 48 16.87 3.18 -7.60
C ALA A 48 18.20 2.63 -8.12
N THR A 49 19.21 3.49 -8.21
CA THR A 49 20.55 3.09 -8.68
C THR A 49 21.16 2.02 -7.79
N LEU A 50 21.05 2.18 -6.46
CA LEU A 50 21.55 1.20 -5.51
C LEU A 50 20.83 -0.15 -5.63
N MET A 51 19.50 -0.17 -5.72
CA MET A 51 18.72 -1.40 -5.87
C MET A 51 19.05 -2.13 -7.18
N VAL A 52 19.17 -1.41 -8.29
CA VAL A 52 19.54 -1.98 -9.57
C VAL A 52 20.99 -2.49 -9.55
N ALA A 53 21.92 -1.71 -9.00
CA ALA A 53 23.33 -2.11 -8.89
C ALA A 53 23.47 -3.38 -8.03
N LEU A 54 22.73 -3.47 -6.92
CA LEU A 54 22.74 -4.64 -6.05
C LEU A 54 22.17 -5.88 -6.78
N SER A 55 21.09 -5.72 -7.54
CA SER A 55 20.55 -6.79 -8.39
C SER A 55 21.58 -7.29 -9.43
N ILE A 56 22.32 -6.37 -10.05
CA ILE A 56 23.34 -6.72 -11.03
C ILE A 56 24.55 -7.40 -10.37
N ALA A 57 24.92 -6.98 -9.17
CA ALA A 57 26.09 -7.50 -8.46
C ALA A 57 25.86 -8.92 -7.89
N ILE A 58 24.64 -9.18 -7.39
CA ILE A 58 24.32 -10.43 -6.70
C ILE A 58 23.85 -11.52 -7.66
N LEU A 59 23.04 -11.16 -8.68
CA LEU A 59 22.36 -12.14 -9.51
C LEU A 59 23.17 -12.52 -10.74
N PRO A 60 23.20 -13.82 -11.15
CA PRO A 60 23.85 -14.27 -12.37
C PRO A 60 22.92 -14.13 -13.60
N GLY A 61 23.53 -14.07 -14.78
CA GLY A 61 22.84 -14.21 -16.06
C GLY A 61 21.62 -13.31 -16.26
N PRO A 62 20.51 -13.84 -16.80
CA PRO A 62 19.30 -13.08 -17.11
C PRO A 62 18.57 -12.59 -15.85
N LEU A 63 18.78 -13.20 -14.67
CA LEU A 63 18.14 -12.81 -13.41
C LEU A 63 18.46 -11.35 -13.02
N ARG A 64 19.62 -10.82 -13.48
CA ARG A 64 19.99 -9.41 -13.28
C ARG A 64 18.93 -8.44 -13.83
N LEU A 65 18.40 -8.75 -15.01
CA LEU A 65 17.39 -7.92 -15.66
C LEU A 65 16.05 -7.98 -14.92
N PHE A 66 15.66 -9.18 -14.48
CA PHE A 66 14.44 -9.37 -13.70
C PHE A 66 14.55 -8.68 -12.33
N GLY A 67 15.68 -8.80 -11.66
CA GLY A 67 15.93 -8.12 -10.37
C GLY A 67 15.95 -6.61 -10.51
N GLY A 68 16.60 -6.06 -11.53
CA GLY A 68 16.60 -4.64 -11.82
C GLY A 68 15.20 -4.12 -12.19
N GLY A 69 14.47 -4.86 -13.03
CA GLY A 69 13.09 -4.53 -13.39
C GLY A 69 12.15 -4.54 -12.19
N LEU A 70 12.24 -5.58 -11.35
CA LEU A 70 11.47 -5.66 -10.10
C LEU A 70 11.81 -4.52 -9.16
N ALA A 71 13.10 -4.19 -8.98
CA ALA A 71 13.56 -3.08 -8.16
C ALA A 71 12.89 -1.75 -8.57
N LEU A 72 12.90 -1.44 -9.87
CA LEU A 72 12.33 -0.21 -10.39
C LEU A 72 10.79 -0.18 -10.23
N LEU A 73 10.11 -1.29 -10.51
CA LEU A 73 8.65 -1.38 -10.36
C LEU A 73 8.24 -1.25 -8.89
N MET A 74 8.91 -1.94 -7.97
CA MET A 74 8.61 -1.87 -6.54
C MET A 74 8.91 -0.49 -5.97
N LEU A 75 10.01 0.15 -6.39
CA LEU A 75 10.31 1.52 -5.97
C LEU A 75 9.28 2.51 -6.52
N ALA A 76 8.85 2.37 -7.78
CA ALA A 76 7.81 3.22 -8.36
C ALA A 76 6.48 3.08 -7.59
N ILE A 77 6.06 1.86 -7.29
CA ILE A 77 4.86 1.59 -6.47
C ILE A 77 5.01 2.22 -5.09
N ALA A 78 6.14 2.02 -4.40
CA ALA A 78 6.39 2.57 -3.07
C ALA A 78 6.32 4.12 -3.07
N VAL A 79 6.92 4.77 -4.07
CA VAL A 79 6.90 6.25 -4.20
C VAL A 79 5.49 6.78 -4.48
N ILE A 80 4.71 6.09 -5.30
CA ILE A 80 3.34 6.49 -5.61
C ILE A 80 2.43 6.25 -4.41
N ASP A 81 2.56 5.11 -3.74
CA ASP A 81 1.79 4.80 -2.53
C ASP A 81 2.09 5.80 -1.41
N ALA A 82 3.35 6.16 -1.19
CA ALA A 82 3.74 7.19 -0.23
C ALA A 82 3.13 8.57 -0.50
N ARG A 83 2.81 8.88 -1.76
CA ARG A 83 2.26 10.19 -2.16
C ARG A 83 0.75 10.22 -2.29
N ARG A 84 0.16 9.13 -2.77
CA ARG A 84 -1.23 9.09 -3.22
C ARG A 84 -2.08 8.05 -2.50
N PHE A 85 -1.48 7.15 -1.73
CA PHE A 85 -2.14 5.98 -1.11
C PHE A 85 -2.89 5.11 -2.15
N ILE A 86 -2.36 5.02 -3.37
CA ILE A 86 -2.95 4.27 -4.48
C ILE A 86 -1.84 3.50 -5.17
N ILE A 87 -2.11 2.23 -5.46
CA ILE A 87 -1.23 1.37 -6.27
C ILE A 87 -1.80 1.31 -7.69
N PRO A 88 -1.07 1.85 -8.71
CA PRO A 88 -1.54 1.86 -10.09
C PRO A 88 -1.66 0.45 -10.66
N ASP A 89 -2.75 0.18 -11.37
CA ASP A 89 -3.00 -1.11 -12.00
C ASP A 89 -1.96 -1.45 -13.08
N SER A 90 -1.49 -0.44 -13.80
CA SER A 90 -0.46 -0.61 -14.81
C SER A 90 0.86 -1.13 -14.24
N LEU A 91 1.31 -0.62 -13.08
CA LEU A 91 2.52 -1.09 -12.42
C LEU A 91 2.33 -2.48 -11.82
N SER A 92 1.13 -2.75 -11.27
CA SER A 92 0.76 -4.08 -10.76
C SER A 92 0.76 -5.12 -11.87
N ALA A 93 0.15 -4.80 -13.01
CA ALA A 93 0.12 -5.66 -14.19
C ALA A 93 1.52 -5.88 -14.77
N ALA A 94 2.34 -4.83 -14.89
CA ALA A 94 3.72 -4.94 -15.33
C ALA A 94 4.57 -5.82 -14.39
N SER A 95 4.38 -5.69 -13.07
CA SER A 95 5.08 -6.52 -12.09
C SER A 95 4.67 -7.98 -12.17
N LEU A 96 3.40 -8.27 -12.39
CA LEU A 96 2.90 -9.63 -12.60
C LEU A 96 3.43 -10.22 -13.91
N ALA A 97 3.38 -9.47 -15.02
CA ALA A 97 3.91 -9.91 -16.29
C ALA A 97 5.42 -10.23 -16.20
N LEU A 98 6.18 -9.39 -15.50
CA LEU A 98 7.60 -9.62 -15.26
C LEU A 98 7.83 -10.87 -14.40
N ALA A 99 6.98 -11.16 -13.40
CA ALA A 99 7.04 -12.37 -12.58
C ALA A 99 6.84 -13.64 -13.41
N LEU A 100 5.85 -13.63 -14.30
CA LEU A 100 5.56 -14.76 -15.18
C LEU A 100 6.69 -14.99 -16.19
N ALA A 101 7.25 -13.91 -16.75
CA ALA A 101 8.41 -13.98 -17.62
C ALA A 101 9.64 -14.53 -16.89
N ASN A 102 9.87 -14.10 -15.64
CA ASN A 102 10.93 -14.63 -14.80
C ASN A 102 10.75 -16.14 -14.54
N ALA A 103 9.54 -16.59 -14.20
CA ALA A 103 9.25 -18.01 -14.00
C ALA A 103 9.49 -18.85 -15.27
N ALA A 104 9.11 -18.32 -16.43
CA ALA A 104 9.35 -18.96 -17.72
C ALA A 104 10.84 -19.13 -18.05
N VAL A 105 11.64 -18.10 -17.77
CA VAL A 105 13.09 -18.11 -18.06
C VAL A 105 13.84 -19.04 -17.08
N GLN A 106 13.37 -19.15 -15.84
CA GLN A 106 14.01 -20.05 -14.86
C GLN A 106 13.70 -21.54 -15.09
N ALA A 107 12.64 -21.86 -15.82
CA ALA A 107 12.24 -23.25 -16.10
C ALA A 107 11.99 -23.44 -17.61
N PRO A 108 13.03 -23.39 -18.49
CA PRO A 108 12.85 -23.45 -19.92
C PRO A 108 12.23 -24.75 -20.41
N ASP A 109 12.45 -25.87 -19.70
CA ASP A 109 11.87 -27.16 -20.04
C ASP A 109 10.46 -27.37 -19.47
N ALA A 110 10.00 -26.45 -18.62
CA ALA A 110 8.71 -26.54 -17.91
C ALA A 110 8.02 -25.16 -17.82
N ILE A 111 8.03 -24.37 -18.91
CA ILE A 111 7.52 -22.99 -18.95
C ILE A 111 6.08 -22.90 -18.46
N LEU A 112 5.19 -23.74 -19.02
CA LEU A 112 3.76 -23.69 -18.69
C LEU A 112 3.48 -24.03 -17.21
N PRO A 113 3.98 -25.14 -16.66
CA PRO A 113 3.76 -25.42 -15.24
C PRO A 113 4.42 -24.38 -14.32
N ALA A 114 5.60 -23.86 -14.62
CA ALA A 114 6.26 -22.85 -13.81
C ALA A 114 5.47 -21.53 -13.75
N THR A 115 5.04 -21.04 -14.90
CA THR A 115 4.21 -19.80 -14.98
C THR A 115 2.84 -20.00 -14.31
N LEU A 116 2.24 -21.18 -14.47
CA LEU A 116 0.96 -21.49 -13.84
C LEU A 116 1.08 -21.57 -12.31
N HIS A 117 2.15 -22.16 -11.78
CA HIS A 117 2.43 -22.18 -10.34
C HIS A 117 2.61 -20.77 -9.79
N ALA A 118 3.39 -19.91 -10.45
CA ALA A 118 3.56 -18.52 -10.05
C ALA A 118 2.22 -17.77 -10.05
N LEU A 119 1.40 -17.96 -11.07
CA LEU A 119 0.08 -17.36 -11.16
C LEU A 119 -0.86 -17.86 -10.05
N ILE A 120 -0.90 -19.16 -9.80
CA ILE A 120 -1.72 -19.78 -8.75
C ILE A 120 -1.33 -19.25 -7.38
N ARG A 121 -0.03 -19.15 -7.07
CA ARG A 121 0.45 -18.55 -5.81
C ARG A 121 -0.01 -17.10 -5.69
N GLY A 122 0.16 -16.31 -6.74
CA GLY A 122 -0.27 -14.92 -6.76
C GLY A 122 -1.77 -14.76 -6.52
N VAL A 123 -2.58 -15.53 -7.23
CA VAL A 123 -4.05 -15.52 -7.06
C VAL A 123 -4.44 -15.99 -5.66
N ALA A 124 -3.83 -17.06 -5.15
CA ALA A 124 -4.13 -17.60 -3.83
C ALA A 124 -3.85 -16.57 -2.72
N LEU A 125 -2.70 -15.86 -2.78
CA LEU A 125 -2.37 -14.82 -1.79
C LEU A 125 -3.26 -13.59 -1.92
N ALA A 126 -3.59 -13.17 -3.14
CA ALA A 126 -4.53 -12.08 -3.34
C ALA A 126 -5.92 -12.41 -2.78
N LEU A 127 -6.42 -13.62 -3.03
CA LEU A 127 -7.71 -14.09 -2.51
C LEU A 127 -7.68 -14.25 -0.99
N MET A 128 -6.58 -14.77 -0.44
CA MET A 128 -6.41 -14.89 1.01
C MET A 128 -6.48 -13.52 1.68
N LEU A 129 -5.73 -12.53 1.19
CA LEU A 129 -5.75 -11.19 1.77
C LEU A 129 -7.09 -10.47 1.53
N LEU A 130 -7.73 -10.73 0.39
CA LEU A 130 -9.08 -10.23 0.12
C LEU A 130 -10.11 -10.84 1.10
N ALA A 131 -10.00 -12.12 1.41
CA ALA A 131 -10.85 -12.78 2.41
C ALA A 131 -10.63 -12.17 3.80
N PHE A 132 -9.38 -11.93 4.21
CA PHE A 132 -9.08 -11.24 5.47
C PHE A 132 -9.64 -9.82 5.50
N ARG A 133 -9.50 -9.06 4.40
CA ARG A 133 -10.07 -7.71 4.28
C ARG A 133 -11.59 -7.73 4.48
N ASN A 134 -12.27 -8.60 3.75
CA ASN A 134 -13.73 -8.69 3.82
C ASN A 134 -14.20 -9.22 5.18
N GLY A 135 -13.52 -10.21 5.75
CA GLY A 135 -13.80 -10.73 7.10
C GLY A 135 -13.63 -9.65 8.18
N TYR A 136 -12.54 -8.87 8.10
CA TYR A 136 -12.32 -7.75 9.02
C TYR A 136 -13.39 -6.67 8.88
N ALA A 137 -13.74 -6.29 7.65
CA ALA A 137 -14.79 -5.32 7.38
C ALA A 137 -16.16 -5.80 7.91
N TRP A 138 -16.47 -7.08 7.77
CA TRP A 138 -17.70 -7.69 8.29
C TRP A 138 -17.74 -7.68 9.82
N LEU A 139 -16.61 -8.00 10.48
CA LEU A 139 -16.54 -8.09 11.95
C LEU A 139 -16.50 -6.70 12.63
N ARG A 140 -15.83 -5.73 12.01
CA ARG A 140 -15.57 -4.42 12.62
C ARG A 140 -16.39 -3.27 12.03
N GLY A 141 -17.10 -3.50 10.93
CA GLY A 141 -17.85 -2.46 10.22
C GLY A 141 -16.97 -1.37 9.58
N GLN A 142 -15.67 -1.60 9.49
CA GLN A 142 -14.69 -0.65 8.94
C GLN A 142 -13.71 -1.35 8.01
N GLU A 143 -13.32 -0.68 6.93
CA GLU A 143 -12.26 -1.16 6.04
C GLU A 143 -10.90 -0.98 6.69
N GLY A 144 -10.23 -2.09 7.05
CA GLY A 144 -8.90 -2.09 7.69
C GLY A 144 -7.75 -2.29 6.71
N ILE A 145 -7.98 -2.98 5.59
CA ILE A 145 -6.95 -3.33 4.61
C ILE A 145 -7.29 -2.70 3.27
N GLY A 146 -6.32 -2.07 2.60
CA GLY A 146 -6.49 -1.45 1.30
C GLY A 146 -6.56 -2.48 0.15
N LEU A 147 -7.31 -2.18 -0.91
CA LEU A 147 -7.27 -2.98 -2.14
C LEU A 147 -5.88 -2.98 -2.80
N GLY A 148 -5.09 -1.93 -2.57
CA GLY A 148 -3.70 -1.86 -3.00
C GLY A 148 -2.84 -2.99 -2.41
N ASP A 149 -3.02 -3.27 -1.12
CA ASP A 149 -2.28 -4.33 -0.43
C ASP A 149 -2.64 -5.71 -0.98
N VAL A 150 -3.91 -5.91 -1.37
CA VAL A 150 -4.36 -7.15 -2.05
C VAL A 150 -3.62 -7.36 -3.37
N LYS A 151 -3.44 -6.29 -4.17
CA LYS A 151 -2.67 -6.36 -5.43
C LYS A 151 -1.21 -6.70 -5.17
N LEU A 152 -0.58 -6.05 -4.16
CA LEU A 152 0.80 -6.36 -3.78
C LEU A 152 0.98 -7.77 -3.25
N ALA A 153 0.01 -8.31 -2.50
CA ALA A 153 0.02 -9.70 -2.07
C ALA A 153 0.00 -10.66 -3.27
N GLY A 154 -0.80 -10.35 -4.29
CA GLY A 154 -0.81 -11.11 -5.54
C GLY A 154 0.53 -11.07 -6.27
N ILE A 155 1.16 -9.90 -6.36
CA ILE A 155 2.49 -9.75 -6.94
C ILE A 155 3.52 -10.53 -6.12
N ALA A 156 3.50 -10.41 -4.80
CA ALA A 156 4.40 -11.14 -3.91
C ALA A 156 4.31 -12.65 -4.14
N GLY A 157 3.09 -13.20 -4.23
CA GLY A 157 2.89 -14.62 -4.48
C GLY A 157 3.36 -15.09 -5.85
N ALA A 158 3.35 -14.23 -6.85
CA ALA A 158 3.88 -14.55 -8.17
C ALA A 158 5.42 -14.56 -8.20
N TRP A 159 6.08 -13.75 -7.37
CA TRP A 159 7.53 -13.62 -7.31
C TRP A 159 8.19 -14.58 -6.30
N LEU A 160 7.59 -14.81 -5.14
CA LEU A 160 8.20 -15.47 -3.98
C LEU A 160 7.60 -16.86 -3.74
N ASP A 161 8.36 -17.73 -3.12
CA ASP A 161 7.87 -19.01 -2.65
C ASP A 161 7.09 -18.89 -1.34
N TRP A 162 6.27 -19.89 -1.04
CA TRP A 162 5.44 -19.93 0.17
C TRP A 162 6.25 -19.76 1.46
N SER A 163 7.45 -20.33 1.51
CA SER A 163 8.35 -20.25 2.66
C SER A 163 8.87 -18.85 2.94
N THR A 164 8.92 -17.99 1.93
CA THR A 164 9.41 -16.61 2.02
C THR A 164 8.31 -15.63 2.46
N MET A 165 7.03 -16.01 2.37
CA MET A 165 5.91 -15.12 2.72
C MET A 165 5.92 -14.62 4.16
N PRO A 166 6.17 -15.44 5.19
CA PRO A 166 6.28 -14.94 6.58
C PRO A 166 7.38 -13.91 6.72
N ILE A 167 8.54 -14.15 6.10
CA ILE A 167 9.72 -13.25 6.14
C ILE A 167 9.38 -11.90 5.47
N LEU A 168 8.65 -11.93 4.37
CA LEU A 168 8.18 -10.72 3.68
C LEU A 168 7.33 -9.85 4.60
N ILE A 169 6.32 -10.44 5.25
CA ILE A 169 5.40 -9.73 6.14
C ILE A 169 6.17 -9.17 7.34
N GLU A 170 7.04 -9.97 7.93
CA GLU A 170 7.87 -9.55 9.06
C GLU A 170 8.80 -8.39 8.69
N LEU A 171 9.49 -8.48 7.55
CA LEU A 171 10.38 -7.42 7.06
C LEU A 171 9.61 -6.12 6.81
N ALA A 172 8.45 -6.19 6.16
CA ALA A 172 7.60 -5.02 5.91
C ALA A 172 7.09 -4.41 7.23
N ALA A 173 6.66 -5.23 8.19
CA ALA A 173 6.19 -4.78 9.49
C ALA A 173 7.29 -4.14 10.32
N VAL A 174 8.48 -4.73 10.35
CA VAL A 174 9.66 -4.17 11.05
C VAL A 174 10.07 -2.84 10.43
N ALA A 175 10.11 -2.74 9.10
CA ALA A 175 10.44 -1.49 8.41
C ALA A 175 9.42 -0.37 8.71
N ALA A 176 8.13 -0.71 8.73
CA ALA A 176 7.07 0.22 9.10
C ALA A 176 7.21 0.68 10.57
N LEU A 177 7.41 -0.25 11.49
CA LEU A 177 7.60 0.03 12.92
C LEU A 177 8.86 0.86 13.17
N ALA A 178 9.97 0.53 12.54
CA ALA A 178 11.22 1.29 12.64
C ALA A 178 11.04 2.74 12.16
N THR A 179 10.38 2.93 11.02
CA THR A 179 10.08 4.27 10.48
C THR A 179 9.20 5.07 11.44
N TYR A 180 8.21 4.41 12.03
CA TYR A 180 7.33 5.02 13.02
C TYR A 180 8.10 5.42 14.29
N LEU A 181 8.93 4.53 14.82
CA LEU A 181 9.74 4.78 16.00
C LEU A 181 10.74 5.94 15.79
N VAL A 182 11.43 5.95 14.65
CA VAL A 182 12.34 7.05 14.29
C VAL A 182 11.59 8.38 14.22
N ARG A 183 10.42 8.43 13.61
CA ARG A 183 9.59 9.65 13.56
C ARG A 183 9.14 10.10 14.95
N HIS A 184 8.76 9.16 15.82
CA HIS A 184 8.37 9.46 17.19
C HIS A 184 9.53 10.06 17.99
N LEU A 185 10.71 9.44 17.90
CA LEU A 185 11.91 9.89 18.64
C LEU A 185 12.45 11.24 18.14
N THR A 186 12.37 11.49 16.81
CA THR A 186 12.98 12.70 16.21
C THR A 186 12.04 13.91 16.20
N ARG A 187 10.71 13.71 16.18
CA ARG A 187 9.75 14.79 16.01
C ARG A 187 8.80 14.98 17.20
N GLY A 188 8.87 14.14 18.23
CA GLY A 188 8.02 14.24 19.43
C GLY A 188 6.52 14.21 19.13
N GLN A 189 6.11 13.70 17.96
CA GLN A 189 4.71 13.70 17.56
C GLN A 189 3.94 12.67 18.39
N PRO A 190 2.76 13.04 18.95
CA PRO A 190 1.95 12.11 19.72
C PRO A 190 1.54 10.91 18.87
N MET A 191 1.53 9.73 19.49
CA MET A 191 1.10 8.48 18.87
C MET A 191 -0.40 8.56 18.54
N SER A 192 -0.72 9.05 17.34
CA SER A 192 -2.08 9.03 16.85
C SER A 192 -2.30 7.77 16.04
N ALA A 193 -3.14 6.87 16.55
CA ALA A 193 -3.55 5.64 15.85
C ALA A 193 -4.33 5.93 14.55
N THR A 194 -4.63 7.19 14.27
CA THR A 194 -5.43 7.64 13.13
C THR A 194 -4.60 7.94 11.86
N HIS A 195 -3.26 7.92 11.96
CA HIS A 195 -2.42 8.11 10.79
C HIS A 195 -2.38 6.83 9.95
N ARG A 196 -3.10 6.83 8.83
CA ARG A 196 -2.99 5.78 7.80
C ARG A 196 -1.55 5.78 7.28
N LEU A 197 -0.79 4.74 7.63
CA LEU A 197 0.52 4.50 7.03
C LEU A 197 0.32 3.83 5.67
N PRO A 198 0.95 4.31 4.61
CA PRO A 198 0.95 3.62 3.32
C PRO A 198 1.73 2.31 3.48
N PHE A 199 1.03 1.19 3.67
CA PHE A 199 1.67 -0.11 3.89
C PHE A 199 2.45 -0.56 2.64
N GLY A 200 1.95 -0.22 1.46
CA GLY A 200 2.62 -0.51 0.18
C GLY A 200 4.01 0.13 0.07
N LEU A 201 4.27 1.26 0.76
CA LEU A 201 5.60 1.86 0.85
C LEU A 201 6.65 0.89 1.43
N PHE A 202 6.26 0.04 2.36
CA PHE A 202 7.15 -0.92 3.02
C PHE A 202 7.10 -2.29 2.37
N LEU A 203 5.91 -2.73 1.97
CA LEU A 203 5.69 -4.04 1.38
C LEU A 203 6.35 -4.17 0.00
N ALA A 204 6.28 -3.14 -0.85
CA ALA A 204 6.85 -3.22 -2.19
C ALA A 204 8.38 -3.39 -2.19
N PRO A 205 9.19 -2.57 -1.48
CA PRO A 205 10.62 -2.82 -1.38
C PRO A 205 10.96 -4.16 -0.71
N ALA A 206 10.15 -4.60 0.27
CA ALA A 206 10.36 -5.88 0.94
C ALA A 206 10.20 -7.06 -0.03
N ILE A 207 9.27 -7.01 -1.01
CA ILE A 207 9.14 -8.02 -2.06
C ILE A 207 10.46 -8.17 -2.83
N TRP A 208 11.06 -7.05 -3.26
CA TRP A 208 12.32 -7.10 -3.98
C TRP A 208 13.46 -7.65 -3.11
N VAL A 209 13.59 -7.22 -1.84
CA VAL A 209 14.62 -7.74 -0.93
C VAL A 209 14.47 -9.24 -0.71
N CYS A 210 13.25 -9.72 -0.43
CA CYS A 210 12.99 -11.14 -0.21
C CYS A 210 13.31 -11.96 -1.45
N TRP A 211 12.91 -11.48 -2.64
CA TRP A 211 13.22 -12.19 -3.88
C TRP A 211 14.73 -12.20 -4.16
N LEU A 212 15.43 -11.10 -3.92
CA LEU A 212 16.89 -11.04 -4.08
C LEU A 212 17.60 -12.04 -3.16
N LEU A 213 17.17 -12.12 -1.90
CA LEU A 213 17.72 -13.09 -0.94
C LEU A 213 17.39 -14.53 -1.33
N GLU A 214 16.16 -14.79 -1.76
CA GLU A 214 15.74 -16.11 -2.23
C GLU A 214 16.63 -16.57 -3.39
N MET A 215 16.83 -15.74 -4.40
CA MET A 215 17.68 -16.05 -5.54
C MET A 215 19.17 -16.20 -5.15
N ALA A 216 19.67 -15.35 -4.26
CA ALA A 216 21.05 -15.44 -3.78
C ALA A 216 21.34 -16.70 -2.99
N LEU A 217 20.35 -17.22 -2.25
CA LEU A 217 20.48 -18.44 -1.47
C LEU A 217 20.28 -19.71 -2.32
N LEU A 218 19.44 -19.65 -3.36
CA LEU A 218 19.14 -20.80 -4.23
C LEU A 218 20.10 -20.93 -5.40
N THR A 219 20.85 -19.88 -5.74
CA THR A 219 21.90 -19.91 -6.78
C THR A 219 23.29 -19.82 -6.13
N PRO A 220 23.80 -20.92 -5.52
CA PRO A 220 25.17 -20.93 -5.03
C PRO A 220 26.12 -20.74 -6.22
N ASN A 221 27.12 -19.87 -6.05
CA ASN A 221 28.20 -19.61 -7.01
C ASN A 221 29.00 -20.87 -7.34
#